data_805d955e04a26bf81fd30776873e38dd
#
_entry.id   805d955e04a26bf81fd30776873e38dd
#
_cell.length_a   1.000
_cell.length_b   1.000
_cell.length_c   1.000
_cell.angle_alpha   90.00
_cell.angle_beta   90.00
_cell.angle_gamma   90.00
#
_symmetry.space_group_name_H-M   'P 1'
#
loop_
_entity.id
_entity.type
_entity.pdbx_description
1 polymer ?
#
loop_
_entity_poly.entity_id
_entity_poly.type
_entity_poly.pdbx_seq_one_letter_code
_entity_poly.pdbx_strand_id
1 'polypeptide(L)'
;SKPIQNIINYISFNLTADLSLNALSEEFMLNSSYLSTLFKKETGVTLTNFVNNKRIEHAIYLLNTTQSAIQDIAAQCGINDVNYFTKLFKKLKNMTPTQYREMIQHK
;
A
#
# COMPACT_ATOMS: atom_id res chain seq x y z
N SER A 1 -0.64 11.70 -16.77
CA SER A 1 -1.92 12.34 -17.10
C SER A 1 -2.68 12.73 -15.85
N LYS A 2 -3.64 13.61 -15.98
CA LYS A 2 -4.42 14.06 -14.84
C LYS A 2 -5.25 12.95 -14.20
N PRO A 3 -5.91 12.05 -14.96
CA PRO A 3 -6.64 10.94 -14.32
C PRO A 3 -5.73 10.06 -13.47
N ILE A 4 -4.54 9.73 -13.93
CA ILE A 4 -3.62 8.90 -13.14
C ILE A 4 -3.12 9.66 -11.91
N GLN A 5 -2.83 10.95 -12.04
CA GLN A 5 -2.42 11.75 -10.89
C GLN A 5 -3.52 11.81 -9.83
N ASN A 6 -4.78 11.96 -10.24
CA ASN A 6 -5.92 11.97 -9.33
C ASN A 6 -6.06 10.63 -8.60
N ILE A 7 -5.84 9.52 -9.30
CA ILE A 7 -5.89 8.18 -8.70
C ILE A 7 -4.76 8.01 -7.69
N ILE A 8 -3.54 8.44 -8.02
CA ILE A 8 -2.41 8.38 -7.10
C ILE A 8 -2.71 9.17 -5.82
N ASN A 9 -3.26 10.36 -5.96
CA ASN A 9 -3.63 11.18 -4.81
C ASN A 9 -4.71 10.50 -3.96
N TYR A 10 -5.74 9.95 -4.61
CA TYR A 10 -6.79 9.22 -3.90
C TYR A 10 -6.23 8.04 -3.12
N ILE A 11 -5.36 7.25 -3.72
CA ILE A 11 -4.71 6.11 -3.05
C ILE A 11 -3.96 6.59 -1.81
N SER A 12 -3.17 7.65 -1.95
CA SER A 12 -2.33 8.18 -0.88
C SER A 12 -3.14 8.64 0.34
N PHE A 13 -4.35 9.15 0.12
CA PHE A 13 -5.20 9.66 1.20
C PHE A 13 -6.27 8.68 1.65
N ASN A 14 -6.34 7.48 1.07
CA ASN A 14 -7.41 6.51 1.36
C ASN A 14 -6.88 5.09 1.47
N LEU A 15 -5.77 4.89 2.19
CA LEU A 15 -5.11 3.58 2.27
C LEU A 15 -5.99 2.48 2.87
N THR A 16 -6.97 2.84 3.70
CA THR A 16 -7.88 1.85 4.32
C THR A 16 -9.09 1.52 3.46
N ALA A 17 -9.28 2.21 2.34
CA ALA A 17 -10.38 1.93 1.41
C ALA A 17 -10.07 0.69 0.56
N ASP A 18 -11.10 0.20 -0.13
CA ASP A 18 -10.92 -0.81 -1.17
C ASP A 18 -10.21 -0.15 -2.36
N LEU A 19 -8.96 -0.50 -2.57
CA LEU A 19 -8.13 0.05 -3.63
C LEU A 19 -7.87 -0.99 -4.73
N SER A 20 -8.78 -1.95 -4.89
CA SER A 20 -8.73 -2.90 -6.00
C SER A 20 -8.95 -2.17 -7.34
N LEU A 21 -8.54 -2.80 -8.41
CA LEU A 21 -8.74 -2.26 -9.75
C LEU A 21 -10.22 -1.97 -10.02
N ASN A 22 -11.11 -2.90 -9.63
CA ASN A 22 -12.55 -2.71 -9.83
C ASN A 22 -13.08 -1.53 -9.03
N ALA A 23 -12.70 -1.41 -7.76
CA ALA A 23 -13.15 -0.31 -6.90
C ALA A 23 -12.69 1.04 -7.44
N LEU A 24 -11.44 1.15 -7.86
CA LEU A 24 -10.89 2.39 -8.41
C LEU A 24 -11.52 2.73 -9.77
N SER A 25 -11.78 1.71 -10.59
CA SER A 25 -12.45 1.91 -11.88
C SER A 25 -13.85 2.49 -11.68
N GLU A 26 -14.58 1.99 -10.71
CA GLU A 26 -15.91 2.51 -10.36
C GLU A 26 -15.82 3.94 -9.82
N GLU A 27 -14.90 4.17 -8.88
CA GLU A 27 -14.75 5.49 -8.25
C GLU A 27 -14.43 6.57 -9.29
N PHE A 28 -13.58 6.26 -10.26
CA PHE A 28 -13.12 7.23 -11.26
C PHE A 28 -13.84 7.09 -12.61
N MET A 29 -14.86 6.22 -12.68
CA MET A 29 -15.70 6.03 -13.88
C MET A 29 -14.87 5.69 -15.11
N LEU A 30 -13.89 4.78 -14.94
CA LEU A 30 -12.99 4.31 -16.00
C LEU A 30 -13.19 2.81 -16.23
N ASN A 31 -12.95 2.40 -17.46
CA ASN A 31 -12.88 0.97 -17.80
C ASN A 31 -11.66 0.35 -17.10
N SER A 32 -11.84 -0.83 -16.50
CA SER A 32 -10.77 -1.50 -15.73
C SER A 32 -9.54 -1.82 -16.58
N SER A 33 -9.74 -2.33 -17.79
CA SER A 33 -8.61 -2.64 -18.67
C SER A 33 -7.85 -1.38 -19.08
N TYR A 34 -8.58 -0.32 -19.37
CA TYR A 34 -7.98 0.97 -19.70
C TYR A 34 -7.17 1.51 -18.54
N LEU A 35 -7.75 1.53 -17.34
CA LEU A 35 -7.06 2.00 -16.14
C LEU A 35 -5.79 1.19 -15.87
N SER A 36 -5.89 -0.14 -15.90
CA SER A 36 -4.74 -1.02 -15.64
C SER A 36 -3.59 -0.73 -16.62
N THR A 37 -3.90 -0.65 -17.90
CA THR A 37 -2.89 -0.42 -18.95
C THR A 37 -2.28 0.98 -18.83
N LEU A 38 -3.11 1.99 -18.66
CA LEU A 38 -2.65 3.38 -18.56
C LEU A 38 -1.80 3.59 -17.32
N PHE A 39 -2.22 3.03 -16.19
CA PHE A 39 -1.49 3.17 -14.93
C PHE A 39 -0.07 2.62 -15.06
N LYS A 40 0.05 1.40 -15.57
CA LYS A 40 1.37 0.78 -15.75
C LYS A 40 2.22 1.55 -16.77
N LYS A 41 1.61 2.03 -17.85
CA LYS A 41 2.32 2.80 -18.87
C LYS A 41 2.91 4.08 -18.29
N GLU A 42 2.14 4.80 -17.46
CA GLU A 42 2.58 6.09 -16.92
C GLU A 42 3.46 5.99 -15.69
N THR A 43 3.26 4.99 -14.84
CA THR A 43 4.00 4.86 -13.58
C THR A 43 5.12 3.83 -13.64
N GLY A 44 5.09 2.92 -14.60
CA GLY A 44 6.07 1.84 -14.72
C GLY A 44 5.77 0.63 -13.84
N VAL A 45 4.74 0.69 -12.98
CA VAL A 45 4.37 -0.41 -12.09
C VAL A 45 2.88 -0.70 -12.19
N THR A 46 2.48 -1.93 -11.82
CA THR A 46 1.06 -2.26 -11.81
C THR A 46 0.36 -1.50 -10.69
N LEU A 47 -0.95 -1.31 -10.85
CA LEU A 47 -1.76 -0.66 -9.81
C LEU A 47 -1.66 -1.42 -8.48
N THR A 48 -1.76 -2.75 -8.51
CA THR A 48 -1.65 -3.58 -7.30
C THR A 48 -0.31 -3.37 -6.60
N ASN A 49 0.79 -3.40 -7.33
CA ASN A 49 2.12 -3.19 -6.74
C ASN A 49 2.27 -1.77 -6.19
N PHE A 50 1.73 -0.78 -6.88
CA PHE A 50 1.75 0.60 -6.40
C PHE A 50 1.03 0.74 -5.06
N VAL A 51 -0.19 0.19 -4.97
CA VAL A 51 -0.98 0.24 -3.72
C VAL A 51 -0.24 -0.49 -2.59
N ASN A 52 0.29 -1.68 -2.87
CA ASN A 52 1.02 -2.46 -1.87
C ASN A 52 2.26 -1.70 -1.36
N ASN A 53 3.01 -1.07 -2.27
CA ASN A 53 4.17 -0.27 -1.89
C ASN A 53 3.78 0.92 -1.00
N LYS A 54 2.69 1.60 -1.33
CA LYS A 54 2.21 2.73 -0.52
C LYS A 54 1.78 2.29 0.87
N ARG A 55 1.09 1.16 0.97
CA ARG A 55 0.67 0.60 2.26
C ARG A 55 1.88 0.22 3.13
N ILE A 56 2.89 -0.42 2.53
CA ILE A 56 4.10 -0.80 3.29
C ILE A 56 4.93 0.43 3.66
N GLU A 57 5.02 1.44 2.81
CA GLU A 57 5.67 2.71 3.17
C GLU A 57 5.02 3.34 4.41
N HIS A 58 3.69 3.34 4.47
CA HIS A 58 2.97 3.85 5.63
C HIS A 58 3.23 3.01 6.88
N ALA A 59 3.31 1.68 6.71
CA ALA A 59 3.67 0.78 7.81
C ALA A 59 5.05 1.13 8.38
N ILE A 60 6.03 1.40 7.53
CA ILE A 60 7.37 1.79 7.95
C ILE A 60 7.31 3.10 8.76
N TYR A 61 6.54 4.07 8.29
CA TYR A 61 6.33 5.31 9.04
C TYR A 61 5.79 5.03 10.44
N LEU A 62 4.79 4.15 10.56
CA LEU A 62 4.19 3.81 11.85
C LEU A 62 5.15 3.00 12.73
N LEU A 63 5.96 2.11 12.15
CA LEU A 63 6.98 1.38 12.89
C LEU A 63 8.04 2.33 13.47
N ASN A 64 8.37 3.40 12.76
CA ASN A 64 9.35 4.38 13.20
C ASN A 64 8.80 5.37 14.23
N THR A 65 7.49 5.62 14.22
CA THR A 65 6.91 6.73 14.99
C THR A 65 5.96 6.27 16.10
N THR A 66 5.62 4.99 16.19
CA THR A 66 4.68 4.48 17.19
C THR A 66 5.20 3.20 17.83
N GLN A 67 4.56 2.82 18.96
CA GLN A 67 4.74 1.52 19.60
C GLN A 67 3.53 0.61 19.38
N SER A 68 2.70 0.92 18.41
CA SER A 68 1.48 0.15 18.11
C SER A 68 1.81 -1.31 17.79
N ALA A 69 0.89 -2.21 18.12
CA ALA A 69 1.02 -3.62 17.77
C ALA A 69 1.05 -3.79 16.25
N ILE A 70 1.76 -4.82 15.78
CA ILE A 70 1.90 -5.07 14.34
C ILE A 70 0.54 -5.22 13.66
N GLN A 71 -0.42 -5.92 14.29
CA GLN A 71 -1.76 -6.07 13.73
C GLN A 71 -2.50 -4.73 13.57
N ASP A 72 -2.28 -3.80 14.49
CA ASP A 72 -2.89 -2.47 14.42
C ASP A 72 -2.26 -1.64 13.32
N ILE A 73 -0.95 -1.74 13.15
CA ILE A 73 -0.24 -1.09 12.05
C ILE A 73 -0.76 -1.61 10.70
N ALA A 74 -0.91 -2.93 10.57
CA ALA A 74 -1.45 -3.53 9.35
C ALA A 74 -2.83 -2.96 9.02
N ALA A 75 -3.72 -2.91 10.01
CA ALA A 75 -5.07 -2.37 9.84
C ALA A 75 -5.05 -0.90 9.42
N GLN A 76 -4.20 -0.08 10.04
CA GLN A 76 -4.06 1.34 9.70
C GLN A 76 -3.54 1.54 8.28
N CYS A 77 -2.80 0.56 7.75
CA CYS A 77 -2.32 0.60 6.36
C CYS A 77 -3.32 0.05 5.36
N GLY A 78 -4.48 -0.43 5.84
CA GLY A 78 -5.51 -0.99 4.97
C GLY A 78 -5.40 -2.48 4.75
N ILE A 79 -4.58 -3.19 5.52
CA ILE A 79 -4.42 -4.64 5.43
C ILE A 79 -4.91 -5.27 6.72
N ASN A 80 -6.11 -5.87 6.67
CA ASN A 80 -6.76 -6.41 7.87
C ASN A 80 -6.23 -7.79 8.27
N ASP A 81 -5.63 -8.54 7.35
CA ASP A 81 -5.05 -9.85 7.62
C ASP A 81 -3.57 -9.67 7.96
N VAL A 82 -3.22 -9.83 9.24
CA VAL A 82 -1.84 -9.62 9.70
C VAL A 82 -0.86 -10.64 9.10
N ASN A 83 -1.33 -11.85 8.80
CA ASN A 83 -0.48 -12.87 8.17
C ASN A 83 -0.12 -12.45 6.74
N TYR A 84 -1.08 -11.96 5.99
CA TYR A 84 -0.84 -11.43 4.65
C TYR A 84 0.09 -10.20 4.72
N PHE A 85 -0.16 -9.31 5.67
CA PHE A 85 0.68 -8.12 5.88
C PHE A 85 2.13 -8.51 6.13
N THR A 86 2.37 -9.47 7.02
CA THR A 86 3.73 -9.92 7.35
C THR A 86 4.45 -10.48 6.13
N LYS A 87 3.76 -11.30 5.33
CA LYS A 87 4.33 -11.87 4.11
C LYS A 87 4.66 -10.79 3.08
N LEU A 88 3.75 -9.85 2.89
CA LEU A 88 3.95 -8.75 1.95
C LEU A 88 5.12 -7.85 2.39
N PHE A 89 5.17 -7.50 3.66
CA PHE A 89 6.25 -6.69 4.22
C PHE A 89 7.60 -7.37 4.01
N LYS A 90 7.68 -8.66 4.34
CA LYS A 90 8.92 -9.43 4.16
C LYS A 90 9.34 -9.50 2.70
N LYS A 91 8.38 -9.70 1.80
CA LYS A 91 8.65 -9.72 0.36
C LYS A 91 9.25 -8.40 -0.13
N LEU A 92 8.73 -7.26 0.35
CA LEU A 92 9.15 -5.94 -0.12
C LEU A 92 10.38 -5.40 0.62
N LYS A 93 10.58 -5.79 1.88
CA LYS A 93 11.64 -5.23 2.72
C LYS A 93 12.69 -6.25 3.20
N ASN A 94 12.56 -7.51 2.80
CA ASN A 94 13.50 -8.60 3.11
C ASN A 94 13.61 -8.93 4.60
N MET A 95 12.68 -8.48 5.42
CA MET A 95 12.57 -8.82 6.82
C MET A 95 11.13 -8.64 7.27
N THR A 96 10.76 -9.26 8.39
CA THR A 96 9.40 -9.12 8.94
C THR A 96 9.25 -7.74 9.59
N PRO A 97 7.99 -7.29 9.81
CA PRO A 97 7.76 -6.04 10.55
C PRO A 97 8.39 -6.03 11.94
N THR A 98 8.33 -7.16 12.65
CA THR A 98 8.93 -7.29 13.97
C THR A 98 10.45 -7.16 13.90
N GLN A 99 11.08 -7.83 12.95
CA GLN A 99 12.52 -7.72 12.73
C GLN A 99 12.92 -6.28 12.36
N TYR A 100 12.13 -5.63 11.53
CA TYR A 100 12.37 -4.24 11.15
C TYR A 100 12.31 -3.32 12.38
N ARG A 101 11.29 -3.49 13.22
CA ARG A 101 11.14 -2.70 14.46
C ARG A 101 12.32 -2.89 15.39
N GLU A 102 12.75 -4.14 15.59
CA GLU A 102 13.90 -4.43 16.41
C GLU A 102 15.17 -3.77 15.89
N MET A 103 15.36 -3.82 14.58
CA MET A 103 16.53 -3.20 13.95
C MET A 103 16.58 -1.69 14.21
N ILE A 104 15.46 -0.98 14.08
CA ILE A 104 15.46 0.48 14.30
C ILE A 104 15.54 0.86 15.77
N GLN A 105 15.09 0.00 16.70
CA GLN A 105 15.16 0.26 18.12
C GLN A 105 16.56 0.06 18.69
N HIS A 106 17.40 -0.67 17.99
CA HIS A 106 18.77 -0.99 18.44
C HIS A 106 19.86 -0.21 17.70
N LYS A 107 19.47 0.88 17.04
CA LYS A 107 20.44 1.77 16.40
C LYS A 107 21.16 2.66 17.40
#